data_a3f961367f4c40638d1695d7c91bceff
#
_entry.id   a3f961367f4c40638d1695d7c91bceff
#
_cell.length_a   1.000
_cell.length_b   1.000
_cell.length_c   1.000
_cell.angle_alpha   90.00
_cell.angle_beta   90.00
_cell.angle_gamma   90.00
#
_symmetry.space_group_name_H-M   'P 1'
#
loop_
_entity.id
_entity.type
_entity.pdbx_description
1 polymer ?
#
loop_
_entity_poly.entity_id
_entity_poly.type
_entity_poly.pdbx_seq_one_letter_code
_entity_poly.pdbx_strand_id
1 'polypeptide(L)'
;MGQKIIELYKKFDKYKYVDEESIYYKILPSLRLNQYKSDNKTFFYNWAYLNDKAQKEYIETGNIQPFNWRSGNNLWLYDIVILKDAKKVMRELIEKFKQELKVGECINWLRLDNEDYIYRVSKKYKRSFH
;
A
#
# COMPACT_ATOMS: atom_id res chain seq x y z
N MET A 1 16.18 7.13 9.58
CA MET A 1 15.46 6.23 8.65
C MET A 1 14.12 6.87 8.29
N GLY A 2 13.76 6.84 7.03
CA GLY A 2 12.48 7.35 6.58
C GLY A 2 12.43 8.81 6.16
N GLN A 3 13.47 9.61 6.40
CA GLN A 3 13.43 11.03 6.05
C GLN A 3 13.24 11.28 4.56
N LYS A 4 13.95 10.54 3.71
CA LYS A 4 13.81 10.67 2.25
C LYS A 4 12.43 10.23 1.77
N ILE A 5 11.85 9.23 2.41
CA ILE A 5 10.50 8.75 2.12
C ILE A 5 9.48 9.82 2.50
N ILE A 6 9.65 10.46 3.67
CA ILE A 6 8.79 11.56 4.11
C ILE A 6 8.85 12.72 3.11
N GLU A 7 10.06 13.09 2.66
CA GLU A 7 10.24 14.14 1.65
C GLU A 7 9.51 13.80 0.35
N LEU A 8 9.53 12.52 -0.04
CA LEU A 8 8.81 12.02 -1.21
C LEU A 8 7.30 12.18 -1.03
N TYR A 9 6.76 11.79 0.14
CA TYR A 9 5.34 11.97 0.45
C TYR A 9 4.90 13.43 0.36
N LYS A 10 5.73 14.33 0.87
CA LYS A 10 5.40 15.78 0.88
C LYS A 10 5.32 16.39 -0.52
N LYS A 11 5.90 15.76 -1.51
CA LYS A 11 5.79 16.17 -2.92
C LYS A 11 4.50 15.69 -3.57
N PHE A 12 3.78 14.77 -2.95
CA PHE A 12 2.52 14.25 -3.46
C PHE A 12 1.37 15.09 -2.93
N ASP A 13 0.49 15.58 -3.80
CA ASP A 13 -0.55 16.55 -3.44
C ASP A 13 -1.39 16.14 -2.23
N LYS A 14 -1.74 14.86 -2.15
CA LYS A 14 -2.52 14.30 -1.03
C LYS A 14 -1.89 14.54 0.33
N TYR A 15 -0.55 14.58 0.40
CA TYR A 15 0.19 14.67 1.67
C TYR A 15 0.90 16.00 1.87
N LYS A 16 0.70 16.95 0.97
CA LYS A 16 1.41 18.24 0.97
C LYS A 16 1.28 18.99 2.29
N TYR A 17 0.11 18.93 2.92
CA TYR A 17 -0.18 19.65 4.17
C TYR A 17 -0.26 18.72 5.40
N VAL A 18 0.05 17.45 5.24
CA VAL A 18 0.10 16.51 6.36
C VAL A 18 1.45 16.66 7.05
N ASP A 19 1.46 16.72 8.39
CA ASP A 19 2.72 16.89 9.11
C ASP A 19 3.61 15.65 9.02
N GLU A 20 4.91 15.87 9.12
CA GLU A 20 5.91 14.81 8.93
C GLU A 20 5.79 13.68 9.97
N GLU A 21 5.43 14.03 11.20
CA GLU A 21 5.26 13.05 12.27
C GLU A 21 4.12 12.08 11.94
N SER A 22 3.00 12.58 11.46
CA SER A 22 1.86 11.76 11.04
C SER A 22 2.22 10.82 9.91
N ILE A 23 2.98 11.30 8.92
CA ILE A 23 3.48 10.47 7.82
C ILE A 23 4.40 9.39 8.38
N TYR A 24 5.33 9.76 9.25
CA TYR A 24 6.29 8.81 9.82
C TYR A 24 5.60 7.66 10.55
N TYR A 25 4.65 7.95 11.43
CA TYR A 25 3.94 6.92 12.16
C TYR A 25 3.08 6.03 11.27
N LYS A 26 2.57 6.58 10.19
CA LYS A 26 1.80 5.83 9.21
C LYS A 26 2.63 4.76 8.49
N ILE A 27 3.86 5.09 8.12
CA ILE A 27 4.73 4.20 7.35
C ILE A 27 5.62 3.31 8.22
N LEU A 28 5.78 3.67 9.50
CA LEU A 28 6.73 3.01 10.39
C LEU A 28 6.58 1.49 10.47
N PRO A 29 5.38 0.91 10.59
CA PRO A 29 5.24 -0.54 10.62
C PRO A 29 5.83 -1.22 9.38
N SER A 30 5.58 -0.67 8.19
CA SER A 30 6.11 -1.24 6.96
C SER A 30 7.64 -1.10 6.88
N LEU A 31 8.20 -0.01 7.39
CA LEU A 31 9.65 0.16 7.45
C LEU A 31 10.29 -0.89 8.37
N ARG A 32 9.72 -1.09 9.55
CA ARG A 32 10.23 -2.08 10.53
C ARG A 32 10.16 -3.50 10.03
N LEU A 33 9.10 -3.83 9.27
CA LEU A 33 8.87 -5.18 8.76
C LEU A 33 9.48 -5.42 7.39
N ASN A 34 10.11 -4.40 6.81
CA ASN A 34 10.65 -4.44 5.44
C ASN A 34 9.55 -4.81 4.41
N GLN A 35 8.35 -4.28 4.61
CA GLN A 35 7.21 -4.45 3.72
C GLN A 35 6.96 -3.19 2.91
N TYR A 36 8.00 -2.70 2.26
CA TYR A 36 7.93 -1.52 1.41
C TYR A 36 8.97 -1.60 0.31
N LYS A 37 8.80 -0.78 -0.72
CA LYS A 37 9.81 -0.54 -1.74
C LYS A 37 9.81 0.94 -2.11
N SER A 38 11.01 1.50 -2.29
CA SER A 38 11.19 2.89 -2.67
C SER A 38 12.55 3.08 -3.32
N ASP A 39 12.62 4.01 -4.29
CA ASP A 39 13.90 4.50 -4.81
C ASP A 39 14.38 5.76 -4.06
N ASN A 40 13.61 6.19 -3.05
CA ASN A 40 13.84 7.40 -2.26
C ASN A 40 13.76 8.72 -3.05
N LYS A 41 13.28 8.69 -4.29
CA LYS A 41 13.20 9.87 -5.16
C LYS A 41 11.87 10.02 -5.87
N THR A 42 11.37 8.96 -6.46
CA THR A 42 10.22 9.03 -7.35
C THR A 42 9.04 8.15 -6.94
N PHE A 43 9.27 7.13 -6.14
CA PHE A 43 8.15 6.29 -5.69
C PHE A 43 8.41 5.66 -4.32
N PHE A 44 7.31 5.36 -3.65
CA PHE A 44 7.24 4.53 -2.45
C PHE A 44 5.93 3.75 -2.49
N TYR A 45 5.96 2.48 -2.14
CA TYR A 45 4.75 1.73 -1.85
C TYR A 45 5.03 0.74 -0.71
N ASN A 46 3.97 0.43 0.04
CA ASN A 46 4.05 -0.55 1.12
C ASN A 46 2.85 -1.47 1.09
N TRP A 47 2.96 -2.57 1.82
CA TRP A 47 1.93 -3.61 1.82
C TRP A 47 1.84 -4.29 3.17
N ALA A 48 0.70 -4.93 3.42
CA ALA A 48 0.42 -5.66 4.65
C ALA A 48 -0.24 -7.00 4.33
N TYR A 49 -0.06 -7.96 5.24
CA TYR A 49 -0.72 -9.27 5.18
C TYR A 49 -1.70 -9.33 6.33
N LEU A 50 -3.00 -9.19 6.05
CA LEU A 50 -4.03 -9.03 7.06
C LEU A 50 -4.84 -10.30 7.26
N ASN A 51 -5.20 -10.60 8.53
CA ASN A 51 -6.22 -11.61 8.80
C ASN A 51 -7.60 -11.03 8.45
N ASP A 52 -8.64 -11.85 8.49
CA ASP A 52 -9.97 -11.44 8.07
C ASP A 52 -10.54 -10.30 8.92
N LYS A 53 -10.28 -10.32 10.23
CA LYS A 53 -10.73 -9.27 11.14
C LYS A 53 -10.02 -7.93 10.85
N ALA A 54 -8.71 -7.96 10.69
CA ALA A 54 -7.90 -6.78 10.38
C ALA A 54 -8.28 -6.20 9.01
N GLN A 55 -8.52 -7.05 8.03
CA GLN A 55 -8.97 -6.65 6.70
C GLN A 55 -10.30 -5.91 6.77
N LYS A 56 -11.28 -6.45 7.48
CA LYS A 56 -12.58 -5.81 7.68
C LYS A 56 -12.43 -4.44 8.33
N GLU A 57 -11.62 -4.36 9.39
CA GLU A 57 -11.35 -3.12 10.09
C GLU A 57 -10.70 -2.07 9.16
N TYR A 58 -9.74 -2.49 8.36
CA TYR A 58 -9.10 -1.60 7.39
C TYR A 58 -10.09 -1.06 6.36
N ILE A 59 -10.96 -1.91 5.82
CA ILE A 59 -11.99 -1.49 4.86
C ILE A 59 -12.94 -0.48 5.50
N GLU A 60 -13.31 -0.67 6.76
CA GLU A 60 -14.24 0.21 7.48
C GLU A 60 -13.61 1.54 7.91
N THR A 61 -12.35 1.53 8.34
CA THR A 61 -11.71 2.69 8.97
C THR A 61 -10.62 3.37 8.14
N GLY A 62 -10.07 2.67 7.15
CA GLY A 62 -8.91 3.12 6.40
C GLY A 62 -7.60 3.00 7.16
N ASN A 63 -7.59 2.36 8.33
CA ASN A 63 -6.42 2.23 9.19
C ASN A 63 -6.06 0.77 9.44
N ILE A 64 -4.74 0.50 9.51
CA ILE A 64 -4.21 -0.79 9.91
C ILE A 64 -3.44 -0.59 11.22
N GLN A 65 -3.84 -1.32 12.26
CA GLN A 65 -3.13 -1.27 13.53
C GLN A 65 -1.71 -1.81 13.36
N PRO A 66 -0.69 -1.23 14.05
CA PRO A 66 0.70 -1.64 13.86
C PRO A 66 0.93 -3.15 14.02
N PHE A 67 0.25 -3.79 14.94
CA PHE A 67 0.39 -5.23 15.20
C PHE A 67 -0.29 -6.12 14.17
N ASN A 68 -1.06 -5.55 13.22
CA ASN A 68 -1.81 -6.31 12.22
C ASN A 68 -1.13 -6.40 10.85
N TRP A 69 0.00 -5.74 10.64
CA TRP A 69 0.66 -5.72 9.33
C TRP A 69 1.14 -7.10 8.82
N ARG A 70 1.26 -8.07 9.72
CA ARG A 70 1.57 -9.47 9.40
C ARG A 70 0.62 -10.43 10.12
N SER A 71 -0.64 -10.08 10.20
CA SER A 71 -1.62 -10.86 10.97
C SER A 71 -2.22 -12.04 10.22
N GLY A 72 -2.09 -12.09 8.89
CA GLY A 72 -2.73 -13.14 8.08
C GLY A 72 -2.17 -13.26 6.67
N ASN A 73 -3.01 -13.70 5.74
CA ASN A 73 -2.63 -14.01 4.37
C ASN A 73 -3.28 -13.13 3.32
N ASN A 74 -4.11 -12.17 3.71
CA ASN A 74 -4.75 -11.27 2.76
C ASN A 74 -3.80 -10.13 2.44
N LEU A 75 -3.29 -10.11 1.20
CA LEU A 75 -2.32 -9.10 0.75
C LEU A 75 -3.03 -7.80 0.40
N TRP A 76 -2.64 -6.73 1.06
CA TRP A 76 -3.16 -5.39 0.83
C TRP A 76 -2.05 -4.41 0.56
N LEU A 77 -2.18 -3.67 -0.54
CA LEU A 77 -1.36 -2.48 -0.77
C LEU A 77 -1.95 -1.36 0.08
N TYR A 78 -1.12 -0.72 0.89
CA TYR A 78 -1.58 0.33 1.80
C TYR A 78 -1.40 1.72 1.20
N ASP A 79 -0.15 2.13 1.00
CA ASP A 79 0.16 3.40 0.35
C ASP A 79 0.88 3.17 -0.96
N ILE A 80 0.54 4.00 -1.94
CA ILE A 80 1.21 4.01 -3.23
C ILE A 80 1.43 5.48 -3.57
N VAL A 81 2.69 5.92 -3.49
CA VAL A 81 3.10 7.29 -3.82
C VAL A 81 4.06 7.21 -4.99
N ILE A 82 3.63 7.69 -6.15
CA ILE A 82 4.42 7.62 -7.37
C ILE A 82 4.42 9.00 -8.02
N LEU A 83 5.60 9.61 -8.15
CA LEU A 83 5.76 10.93 -8.76
C LEU A 83 6.10 10.86 -10.23
N LYS A 84 6.63 9.74 -10.70
CA LYS A 84 7.11 9.59 -12.08
C LYS A 84 6.96 8.15 -12.55
N ASP A 85 6.59 7.96 -13.84
CA ASP A 85 6.48 6.67 -14.48
C ASP A 85 5.49 5.71 -13.78
N ALA A 86 4.33 6.25 -13.40
CA ALA A 86 3.33 5.51 -12.61
C ALA A 86 2.94 4.17 -13.24
N LYS A 87 2.71 4.12 -14.54
CA LYS A 87 2.32 2.87 -15.22
C LYS A 87 3.41 1.81 -15.13
N LYS A 88 4.66 2.22 -15.28
CA LYS A 88 5.81 1.31 -15.19
C LYS A 88 5.95 0.75 -13.77
N VAL A 89 5.89 1.63 -12.76
CA VAL A 89 6.01 1.23 -11.36
C VAL A 89 4.87 0.30 -10.95
N MET A 90 3.64 0.61 -11.35
CA MET A 90 2.49 -0.24 -11.05
C MET A 90 2.59 -1.60 -11.71
N ARG A 91 3.09 -1.67 -12.94
CA ARG A 91 3.32 -2.94 -13.63
C ARG A 91 4.34 -3.80 -12.90
N GLU A 92 5.46 -3.20 -12.50
CA GLU A 92 6.51 -3.91 -11.77
C GLU A 92 6.02 -4.39 -10.41
N LEU A 93 5.22 -3.57 -9.71
CA LEU A 93 4.62 -3.93 -8.43
C LEU A 93 3.70 -5.14 -8.59
N ILE A 94 2.80 -5.12 -9.55
CA ILE A 94 1.85 -6.21 -9.80
C ILE A 94 2.59 -7.50 -10.18
N GLU A 95 3.58 -7.41 -11.06
CA GLU A 95 4.38 -8.59 -11.46
C GLU A 95 5.13 -9.19 -10.26
N LYS A 96 5.68 -8.35 -9.39
CA LYS A 96 6.35 -8.81 -8.17
C LYS A 96 5.42 -9.64 -7.31
N PHE A 97 4.22 -9.15 -7.04
CA PHE A 97 3.29 -9.85 -6.15
C PHE A 97 2.61 -11.05 -6.81
N LYS A 98 2.43 -11.04 -8.13
CA LYS A 98 1.94 -12.24 -8.83
C LYS A 98 2.84 -13.44 -8.64
N GLN A 99 4.15 -13.24 -8.51
CA GLN A 99 5.09 -14.33 -8.27
C GLN A 99 4.89 -14.98 -6.90
N GLU A 100 4.43 -14.22 -5.92
CA GLU A 100 4.18 -14.72 -4.57
C GLU A 100 2.80 -15.38 -4.44
N LEU A 101 1.84 -14.98 -5.24
CA LEU A 101 0.46 -15.43 -5.15
C LEU A 101 0.24 -16.78 -5.83
N LYS A 102 -0.65 -17.57 -5.25
CA LYS A 102 -1.18 -18.78 -5.87
C LYS A 102 -2.37 -18.41 -6.76
N VAL A 103 -2.65 -19.25 -7.77
CA VAL A 103 -3.82 -19.05 -8.63
C VAL A 103 -5.08 -18.96 -7.77
N GLY A 104 -5.90 -17.94 -8.01
CA GLY A 104 -7.09 -17.66 -7.22
C GLY A 104 -6.90 -16.67 -6.10
N GLU A 105 -5.66 -16.48 -5.63
CA GLU A 105 -5.34 -15.43 -4.67
C GLU A 105 -5.24 -14.08 -5.37
N CYS A 106 -5.37 -12.99 -4.61
CA CYS A 106 -5.38 -11.64 -5.20
C CYS A 106 -4.59 -10.64 -4.38
N ILE A 107 -4.22 -9.55 -5.07
CA ILE A 107 -3.72 -8.33 -4.45
C ILE A 107 -4.92 -7.42 -4.24
N ASN A 108 -5.07 -6.84 -3.06
CA ASN A 108 -6.16 -5.92 -2.72
C ASN A 108 -5.62 -4.52 -2.45
N TRP A 109 -6.41 -3.50 -2.74
CA TRP A 109 -6.13 -2.12 -2.33
C TRP A 109 -7.43 -1.33 -2.23
N LEU A 110 -7.40 -0.24 -1.45
CA LEU A 110 -8.53 0.68 -1.37
C LEU A 110 -8.34 1.79 -2.40
N ARG A 111 -9.42 2.09 -3.11
CA ARG A 111 -9.46 3.18 -4.07
C ARG A 111 -10.55 4.16 -3.66
N LEU A 112 -10.22 5.45 -3.61
CA LEU A 112 -11.22 6.47 -3.36
C LEU A 112 -12.07 6.70 -4.61
N ASP A 113 -13.38 6.54 -4.47
CA ASP A 113 -14.33 6.93 -5.48
C ASP A 113 -14.62 8.42 -5.31
N ASN A 114 -14.14 9.23 -6.26
CA ASN A 114 -14.23 10.68 -6.17
C ASN A 114 -15.67 11.21 -6.28
N GLU A 115 -16.57 10.46 -6.91
CA GLU A 115 -17.97 10.88 -7.06
C GLU A 115 -18.71 10.83 -5.73
N ASP A 116 -18.51 9.76 -4.96
CA ASP A 116 -19.19 9.51 -3.70
C ASP A 116 -18.32 9.77 -2.47
N TYR A 117 -17.02 10.05 -2.65
CA TYR A 117 -16.03 10.13 -1.57
C TYR A 117 -15.98 8.87 -0.70
N ILE A 118 -16.24 7.71 -1.31
CA ILE A 118 -16.26 6.43 -0.61
C ILE A 118 -15.05 5.60 -1.07
N TYR A 119 -14.39 4.92 -0.11
CA TYR A 119 -13.32 3.98 -0.43
C TYR A 119 -13.92 2.68 -0.94
N ARG A 120 -13.47 2.22 -2.10
CA ARG A 120 -13.89 0.96 -2.69
C ARG A 120 -12.71 -0.01 -2.75
N VAL A 121 -13.00 -1.29 -2.50
CA VAL A 121 -11.99 -2.35 -2.61
C VAL A 121 -11.74 -2.64 -4.08
N SER A 122 -10.48 -2.63 -4.47
CA SER A 122 -10.03 -3.08 -5.80
C SER A 122 -9.19 -4.33 -5.63
N LYS A 123 -9.31 -5.26 -6.60
CA LYS A 123 -8.63 -6.55 -6.54
C LYS A 123 -8.00 -6.91 -7.87
N LYS A 124 -6.83 -7.54 -7.82
CA LYS A 124 -6.18 -8.13 -8.98
C LYS A 124 -5.87 -9.60 -8.67
N TYR A 125 -6.57 -10.51 -9.33
CA TYR A 125 -6.42 -11.94 -9.11
C TYR A 125 -5.30 -12.51 -9.98
N LYS A 126 -4.61 -13.52 -9.46
CA LYS A 126 -3.75 -14.36 -10.27
C LYS A 126 -4.64 -15.36 -10.99
N ARG A 127 -4.74 -15.23 -12.32
CA ARG A 127 -5.71 -15.99 -13.13
C ARG A 127 -5.16 -17.33 -13.65
N SER A 128 -3.86 -17.39 -13.96
CA SER A 128 -3.28 -18.55 -14.58
C SER A 128 -1.76 -18.57 -14.39
N PHE A 129 -1.11 -19.62 -14.89
CA PHE A 129 0.35 -19.80 -14.80
C PHE A 129 1.14 -19.04 -15.87
N HIS A 130 0.49 -18.18 -16.61
CA HIS A 130 1.17 -17.40 -17.65
C HIS A 130 1.71 -16.10 -17.11
#